data_423117c87e8c05c8cbbe5daaa38ef30d
#
_entry.id   423117c87e8c05c8cbbe5daaa38ef30d
#
_cell.length_a   1.000
_cell.length_b   1.000
_cell.length_c   1.000
_cell.angle_alpha   90.00
_cell.angle_beta   90.00
_cell.angle_gamma   90.00
#
_symmetry.space_group_name_H-M   'P 1'
#
loop_
_entity.id
_entity.type
_entity.pdbx_description
1 polymer ?
#
loop_
_entity_poly.entity_id
_entity_poly.type
_entity_poly.pdbx_seq_one_letter_code
_entity_poly.pdbx_strand_id
1 'polypeptide(L)'
;MQTITGSAAGVPYTALPPRGVDGRAALIITWHMLDAPRTDAAFAAALPMADVPAWRVHLAMPMCGGRMVDGSVDAVVELARRDAVRAFLVPFVREAAAEFPAVLDALRSQLPIVDGPVGVLGGSLGGAVVLEVLAGGDVPIGTAALVNPAVRLRSVVPYVAPMSGTPYVWTPEAHRIVDDHDYVARLDGVECPSLLVVSGEEDHAEFRRDAADLVDAVRRGHPEPDAVRLAPVPDLAHPLADESGMEPAPQRATARAVDSILTEWFRETLAV
;
A
#
# COMPACT_ATOMS: atom_id res chain seq x y z
N MET A 1 4.00 -22.07 -5.63
CA MET A 1 4.83 -21.40 -4.60
C MET A 1 4.21 -21.72 -3.25
N GLN A 2 4.99 -22.08 -2.23
CA GLN A 2 4.45 -22.35 -0.89
C GLN A 2 4.02 -21.01 -0.27
N THR A 3 2.77 -20.91 0.14
CA THR A 3 2.22 -19.76 0.84
C THR A 3 2.10 -20.09 2.33
N ILE A 4 2.49 -19.15 3.17
CA ILE A 4 2.39 -19.27 4.64
C ILE A 4 1.37 -18.23 5.11
N THR A 5 0.39 -18.65 5.88
CA THR A 5 -0.57 -17.74 6.52
C THR A 5 -0.32 -17.71 8.02
N GLY A 6 -0.48 -16.56 8.64
CA GLY A 6 -0.26 -16.39 10.07
C GLY A 6 -0.85 -15.10 10.61
N SER A 7 -0.46 -14.76 11.82
CA SER A 7 -0.79 -13.48 12.45
C SER A 7 0.44 -12.91 13.17
N ALA A 8 0.69 -11.63 13.00
CA ALA A 8 1.77 -10.89 13.65
C ALA A 8 1.16 -9.73 14.44
N ALA A 9 1.36 -9.70 15.75
CA ALA A 9 0.75 -8.73 16.67
C ALA A 9 -0.79 -8.57 16.49
N GLY A 10 -1.46 -9.69 16.17
CA GLY A 10 -2.92 -9.68 15.92
C GLY A 10 -3.34 -9.36 14.49
N VAL A 11 -2.43 -8.92 13.61
CA VAL A 11 -2.70 -8.64 12.19
C VAL A 11 -2.50 -9.91 11.37
N PRO A 12 -3.52 -10.42 10.67
CA PRO A 12 -3.37 -11.55 9.76
C PRO A 12 -2.45 -11.20 8.59
N TYR A 13 -1.74 -12.21 8.07
CA TYR A 13 -0.89 -12.03 6.89
C TYR A 13 -0.82 -13.27 6.00
N THR A 14 -0.49 -13.03 4.75
CA THR A 14 -0.04 -14.02 3.78
C THR A 14 1.43 -13.76 3.44
N ALA A 15 2.30 -14.73 3.68
CA ALA A 15 3.75 -14.62 3.41
C ALA A 15 4.19 -15.55 2.28
N LEU A 16 5.05 -15.03 1.42
CA LEU A 16 5.72 -15.74 0.36
C LEU A 16 7.22 -15.82 0.68
N PRO A 17 7.79 -17.02 0.88
CA PRO A 17 9.19 -17.17 1.24
C PRO A 17 10.12 -16.80 0.07
N PRO A 18 11.35 -16.36 0.36
CA PRO A 18 12.37 -16.10 -0.65
C PRO A 18 12.69 -17.38 -1.43
N ARG A 19 13.07 -17.22 -2.71
CA ARG A 19 13.57 -18.34 -3.53
C ARG A 19 15.08 -18.32 -3.57
N GLY A 20 15.68 -19.50 -3.43
CA GLY A 20 17.13 -19.67 -3.58
C GLY A 20 17.97 -18.97 -2.50
N VAL A 21 17.37 -18.67 -1.34
CA VAL A 21 18.06 -18.12 -0.17
C VAL A 21 18.01 -19.13 0.96
N ASP A 22 19.17 -19.53 1.42
CA ASP A 22 19.32 -20.38 2.60
C ASP A 22 19.53 -19.50 3.84
N GLY A 23 18.66 -19.65 4.87
CA GLY A 23 18.75 -18.91 6.12
C GLY A 23 17.91 -17.64 6.17
N ARG A 24 18.48 -16.56 6.70
CA ARG A 24 17.78 -15.28 6.88
C ARG A 24 17.77 -14.48 5.57
N ALA A 25 16.67 -13.77 5.30
CA ALA A 25 16.51 -12.95 4.11
C ALA A 25 15.93 -11.56 4.44
N ALA A 26 16.06 -10.63 3.51
CA ALA A 26 15.43 -9.32 3.59
C ALA A 26 13.89 -9.46 3.64
N LEU A 27 13.21 -8.39 4.02
CA LEU A 27 11.76 -8.35 4.18
C LEU A 27 11.15 -7.23 3.35
N ILE A 28 10.07 -7.55 2.64
CA ILE A 28 9.14 -6.58 2.06
C ILE A 28 7.78 -6.76 2.74
N ILE A 29 7.23 -5.68 3.30
CA ILE A 29 5.88 -5.64 3.85
C ILE A 29 4.97 -4.91 2.89
N THR A 30 3.76 -5.44 2.70
CA THR A 30 2.83 -4.86 1.73
C THR A 30 1.44 -4.63 2.32
N TRP A 31 0.75 -3.60 1.83
CA TRP A 31 -0.65 -3.28 2.12
C TRP A 31 -1.45 -3.25 0.83
N HIS A 32 -2.53 -4.03 0.80
CA HIS A 32 -3.37 -4.21 -0.40
C HIS A 32 -4.28 -3.00 -0.67
N MET A 33 -4.99 -3.06 -1.79
CA MET A 33 -5.94 -2.05 -2.21
C MET A 33 -7.28 -2.17 -1.46
N LEU A 34 -8.09 -1.10 -1.48
CA LEU A 34 -9.51 -1.18 -1.13
C LEU A 34 -10.33 -1.76 -2.29
N ASP A 35 -9.91 -1.51 -3.53
CA ASP A 35 -10.40 -2.17 -4.74
C ASP A 35 -9.75 -3.53 -4.94
N ALA A 36 -10.11 -4.26 -6.00
CA ALA A 36 -9.54 -5.56 -6.31
C ALA A 36 -8.02 -5.47 -6.64
N PRO A 37 -7.16 -6.22 -5.93
CA PRO A 37 -7.37 -7.23 -4.90
C PRO A 37 -7.57 -6.65 -3.49
N ARG A 38 -8.56 -7.18 -2.74
CA ARG A 38 -9.06 -6.62 -1.46
C ARG A 38 -8.62 -7.38 -0.21
N THR A 39 -7.75 -8.37 -0.36
CA THR A 39 -7.22 -9.17 0.76
C THR A 39 -5.73 -9.37 0.60
N ASP A 40 -5.05 -9.67 1.69
CA ASP A 40 -3.64 -10.04 1.72
C ASP A 40 -3.31 -11.21 0.78
N ALA A 41 -4.14 -12.25 0.77
CA ALA A 41 -3.96 -13.42 -0.09
C ALA A 41 -4.17 -13.10 -1.58
N ALA A 42 -5.20 -12.30 -1.91
CA ALA A 42 -5.46 -11.88 -3.28
C ALA A 42 -4.37 -10.93 -3.79
N PHE A 43 -3.84 -10.04 -2.95
CA PHE A 43 -2.75 -9.13 -3.30
C PHE A 43 -1.43 -9.90 -3.50
N ALA A 44 -1.16 -10.92 -2.67
CA ALA A 44 -0.04 -11.83 -2.84
C ALA A 44 -0.09 -12.60 -4.17
N ALA A 45 -1.28 -12.95 -4.64
CA ALA A 45 -1.46 -13.61 -5.94
C ALA A 45 -1.31 -12.63 -7.10
N ALA A 46 -1.76 -11.38 -6.95
CA ALA A 46 -1.64 -10.34 -7.97
C ALA A 46 -0.20 -9.84 -8.13
N LEU A 47 0.55 -9.71 -7.04
CA LEU A 47 1.93 -9.19 -7.01
C LEU A 47 2.85 -10.13 -6.19
N PRO A 48 3.15 -11.33 -6.68
CA PRO A 48 3.97 -12.30 -5.94
C PRO A 48 5.45 -11.92 -5.86
N MET A 49 5.97 -11.09 -6.77
CA MET A 49 7.38 -10.70 -6.84
C MET A 49 8.32 -11.88 -6.63
N ALA A 50 8.07 -12.99 -7.35
CA ALA A 50 8.59 -14.32 -7.04
C ALA A 50 10.12 -14.42 -7.12
N ASP A 51 10.77 -13.56 -7.90
CA ASP A 51 12.22 -13.56 -8.14
C ASP A 51 12.96 -12.52 -7.27
N VAL A 52 12.28 -11.90 -6.31
CA VAL A 52 12.93 -11.07 -5.27
C VAL A 52 13.46 -12.00 -4.18
N PRO A 53 14.76 -11.92 -3.79
CA PRO A 53 15.36 -12.80 -2.77
C PRO A 53 15.02 -12.31 -1.33
N ALA A 54 13.74 -12.06 -1.07
CA ALA A 54 13.24 -11.54 0.19
C ALA A 54 11.95 -12.24 0.62
N TRP A 55 11.62 -12.17 1.90
CA TRP A 55 10.29 -12.43 2.40
C TRP A 55 9.33 -11.34 1.88
N ARG A 56 8.19 -11.72 1.29
CA ARG A 56 7.10 -10.82 0.90
C ARG A 56 5.94 -11.14 1.82
N VAL A 57 5.65 -10.22 2.74
CA VAL A 57 4.59 -10.38 3.74
C VAL A 57 3.48 -9.38 3.44
N HIS A 58 2.35 -9.92 3.03
CA HIS A 58 1.16 -9.16 2.67
C HIS A 58 0.24 -9.10 3.89
N LEU A 59 0.01 -7.90 4.42
CA LEU A 59 -0.80 -7.68 5.61
C LEU A 59 -2.27 -7.50 5.25
N ALA A 60 -3.15 -8.10 6.06
CA ALA A 60 -4.58 -7.83 5.99
C ALA A 60 -4.88 -6.42 6.52
N MET A 61 -5.57 -5.60 5.72
CA MET A 61 -5.92 -4.23 6.06
C MET A 61 -7.11 -4.17 7.04
N PRO A 62 -7.18 -3.15 7.90
CA PRO A 62 -8.37 -2.89 8.71
C PRO A 62 -9.65 -2.84 7.86
N MET A 63 -10.76 -3.26 8.40
CA MET A 63 -12.08 -3.25 7.75
C MET A 63 -12.17 -4.04 6.43
N CYS A 64 -11.19 -4.92 6.14
CA CYS A 64 -11.16 -5.75 4.94
C CYS A 64 -11.05 -7.24 5.29
N GLY A 65 -11.58 -8.11 4.42
CA GLY A 65 -11.44 -9.55 4.54
C GLY A 65 -11.83 -10.07 5.92
N GLY A 66 -10.93 -10.79 6.59
CA GLY A 66 -11.12 -11.29 7.95
C GLY A 66 -11.17 -10.23 9.05
N ARG A 67 -10.88 -8.96 8.72
CA ARG A 67 -10.88 -7.81 9.65
C ARG A 67 -12.08 -6.87 9.42
N MET A 68 -13.10 -7.30 8.67
CA MET A 68 -14.33 -6.51 8.49
C MET A 68 -14.99 -6.21 9.84
N VAL A 69 -15.54 -5.01 9.98
CA VAL A 69 -16.35 -4.62 11.14
C VAL A 69 -17.57 -5.53 11.20
N ASP A 70 -17.76 -6.19 12.35
CA ASP A 70 -18.83 -7.18 12.56
C ASP A 70 -18.92 -8.29 11.49
N GLY A 71 -17.81 -8.55 10.77
CA GLY A 71 -17.75 -9.51 9.67
C GLY A 71 -18.59 -9.14 8.45
N SER A 72 -18.95 -7.86 8.30
CA SER A 72 -19.96 -7.40 7.35
C SER A 72 -19.46 -6.23 6.49
N VAL A 73 -19.63 -6.35 5.18
CA VAL A 73 -19.44 -5.24 4.24
C VAL A 73 -20.42 -4.10 4.53
N ASP A 74 -21.64 -4.42 4.96
CA ASP A 74 -22.66 -3.41 5.26
C ASP A 74 -22.24 -2.51 6.43
N ALA A 75 -21.54 -3.06 7.44
CA ALA A 75 -21.01 -2.29 8.55
C ALA A 75 -19.92 -1.31 8.08
N VAL A 76 -19.04 -1.71 7.15
CA VAL A 76 -18.03 -0.84 6.54
C VAL A 76 -18.68 0.25 5.69
N VAL A 77 -19.68 -0.10 4.88
CA VAL A 77 -20.47 0.86 4.11
C VAL A 77 -21.18 1.87 5.02
N GLU A 78 -21.68 1.43 6.18
CA GLU A 78 -22.29 2.33 7.15
C GLU A 78 -21.30 3.31 7.78
N LEU A 79 -20.04 2.91 8.02
CA LEU A 79 -18.99 3.83 8.43
C LEU A 79 -18.74 4.90 7.36
N ALA A 80 -18.59 4.49 6.09
CA ALA A 80 -18.42 5.41 4.97
C ALA A 80 -19.64 6.34 4.79
N ARG A 81 -20.85 5.83 5.03
CA ARG A 81 -22.10 6.61 4.99
C ARG A 81 -22.18 7.62 6.11
N ARG A 82 -21.72 7.29 7.33
CA ARG A 82 -21.70 8.20 8.48
C ARG A 82 -20.75 9.37 8.23
N ASP A 83 -19.54 9.08 7.81
CA ASP A 83 -18.53 10.07 7.43
C ASP A 83 -17.37 9.37 6.70
N ALA A 84 -17.32 9.51 5.38
CA ALA A 84 -16.32 8.86 4.55
C ALA A 84 -14.87 9.22 4.96
N VAL A 85 -14.63 10.43 5.44
CA VAL A 85 -13.30 10.89 5.88
C VAL A 85 -13.01 10.41 7.29
N ARG A 86 -13.87 10.77 8.26
CA ARG A 86 -13.58 10.63 9.70
C ARG A 86 -13.86 9.24 10.25
N ALA A 87 -14.88 8.55 9.70
CA ALA A 87 -15.28 7.25 10.19
C ALA A 87 -14.69 6.08 9.36
N PHE A 88 -14.17 6.37 8.17
CA PHE A 88 -13.66 5.32 7.29
C PHE A 88 -12.22 5.58 6.83
N LEU A 89 -11.94 6.53 5.91
CA LEU A 89 -10.65 6.67 5.25
C LEU A 89 -9.48 6.91 6.23
N VAL A 90 -9.64 7.88 7.13
CA VAL A 90 -8.56 8.22 8.08
C VAL A 90 -8.31 7.13 9.11
N PRO A 91 -9.32 6.54 9.77
CA PRO A 91 -9.10 5.38 10.63
C PRO A 91 -8.44 4.22 9.93
N PHE A 92 -8.86 3.90 8.70
CA PHE A 92 -8.29 2.84 7.88
C PHE A 92 -6.77 3.00 7.69
N VAL A 93 -6.32 4.18 7.28
CA VAL A 93 -4.89 4.45 7.04
C VAL A 93 -4.10 4.48 8.35
N ARG A 94 -4.61 5.20 9.36
CA ARG A 94 -3.89 5.39 10.62
C ARG A 94 -3.78 4.11 11.44
N GLU A 95 -4.81 3.28 11.48
CA GLU A 95 -4.78 2.00 12.20
C GLU A 95 -3.72 1.09 11.57
N ALA A 96 -3.74 0.91 10.23
CA ALA A 96 -2.77 0.08 9.54
C ALA A 96 -1.32 0.57 9.72
N ALA A 97 -1.09 1.89 9.70
CA ALA A 97 0.24 2.46 9.92
C ALA A 97 0.69 2.30 11.38
N ALA A 98 -0.22 2.49 12.36
CA ALA A 98 0.10 2.37 13.79
C ALA A 98 0.41 0.93 14.20
N GLU A 99 -0.16 -0.07 13.54
CA GLU A 99 0.11 -1.49 13.78
C GLU A 99 1.51 -1.91 13.33
N PHE A 100 2.09 -1.21 12.36
CA PHE A 100 3.29 -1.65 11.64
C PHE A 100 4.50 -1.93 12.53
N PRO A 101 4.91 -1.09 13.49
CA PRO A 101 6.07 -1.38 14.34
C PRO A 101 5.93 -2.70 15.10
N ALA A 102 4.77 -2.94 15.72
CA ALA A 102 4.51 -4.18 16.46
C ALA A 102 4.45 -5.41 15.54
N VAL A 103 3.88 -5.25 14.35
CA VAL A 103 3.85 -6.30 13.32
C VAL A 103 5.26 -6.66 12.89
N LEU A 104 6.11 -5.68 12.63
CA LEU A 104 7.51 -5.90 12.21
C LEU A 104 8.29 -6.67 13.27
N ASP A 105 8.17 -6.29 14.54
CA ASP A 105 8.84 -6.99 15.65
C ASP A 105 8.36 -8.45 15.79
N ALA A 106 7.06 -8.67 15.65
CA ALA A 106 6.49 -10.02 15.66
C ALA A 106 6.98 -10.87 14.47
N LEU A 107 7.02 -10.30 13.26
CA LEU A 107 7.53 -11.00 12.06
C LEU A 107 9.01 -11.37 12.19
N ARG A 108 9.84 -10.50 12.73
CA ARG A 108 11.27 -10.78 13.00
C ARG A 108 11.45 -11.94 13.98
N SER A 109 10.50 -12.13 14.88
CA SER A 109 10.51 -13.26 15.83
C SER A 109 9.99 -14.56 15.23
N GLN A 110 9.13 -14.49 14.21
CA GLN A 110 8.45 -15.64 13.61
C GLN A 110 9.15 -16.19 12.36
N LEU A 111 9.79 -15.30 11.58
CA LEU A 111 10.39 -15.62 10.29
C LEU A 111 11.91 -15.35 10.32
N PRO A 112 12.71 -16.09 9.54
CA PRO A 112 14.14 -15.84 9.45
C PRO A 112 14.43 -14.61 8.57
N ILE A 113 14.26 -13.43 9.17
CA ILE A 113 14.42 -12.12 8.55
C ILE A 113 15.75 -11.51 9.02
N VAL A 114 16.54 -10.89 8.12
CA VAL A 114 17.75 -10.14 8.48
C VAL A 114 17.37 -8.87 9.26
N ASP A 115 18.27 -8.44 10.14
CA ASP A 115 18.10 -7.17 10.85
C ASP A 115 18.43 -6.01 9.88
N GLY A 116 17.78 -4.86 10.07
CA GLY A 116 18.03 -3.67 9.26
C GLY A 116 16.76 -3.09 8.64
N PRO A 117 16.92 -2.13 7.71
CA PRO A 117 15.80 -1.51 6.99
C PRO A 117 15.01 -2.54 6.17
N VAL A 118 13.71 -2.30 6.03
CA VAL A 118 12.80 -3.16 5.26
C VAL A 118 12.32 -2.47 3.99
N GLY A 119 11.88 -3.25 3.01
CA GLY A 119 11.12 -2.76 1.87
C GLY A 119 9.64 -2.64 2.22
N VAL A 120 8.96 -1.64 1.65
CA VAL A 120 7.51 -1.48 1.79
C VAL A 120 6.83 -1.29 0.43
N LEU A 121 5.61 -1.82 0.30
CA LEU A 121 4.79 -1.70 -0.91
C LEU A 121 3.33 -1.43 -0.53
N GLY A 122 2.68 -0.47 -1.19
CA GLY A 122 1.26 -0.24 -1.02
C GLY A 122 0.54 0.01 -2.33
N GLY A 123 -0.66 -0.56 -2.48
CA GLY A 123 -1.56 -0.29 -3.59
C GLY A 123 -2.72 0.60 -3.16
N SER A 124 -3.12 1.59 -3.97
CA SER A 124 -4.26 2.47 -3.70
C SER A 124 -4.24 3.03 -2.28
N LEU A 125 -5.25 2.72 -1.45
CA LEU A 125 -5.30 3.13 -0.05
C LEU A 125 -4.19 2.48 0.81
N GLY A 126 -3.68 1.28 0.44
CA GLY A 126 -2.45 0.72 1.01
C GLY A 126 -1.22 1.56 0.69
N GLY A 127 -1.22 2.28 -0.44
CA GLY A 127 -0.22 3.31 -0.75
C GLY A 127 -0.26 4.49 0.23
N ALA A 128 -1.45 4.93 0.63
CA ALA A 128 -1.59 5.95 1.69
C ALA A 128 -1.02 5.46 3.03
N VAL A 129 -1.14 4.16 3.36
CA VAL A 129 -0.51 3.57 4.55
C VAL A 129 1.01 3.66 4.48
N VAL A 130 1.61 3.28 3.34
CA VAL A 130 3.07 3.43 3.13
C VAL A 130 3.48 4.90 3.31
N LEU A 131 2.74 5.83 2.73
CA LEU A 131 3.04 7.27 2.84
C LEU A 131 2.89 7.79 4.28
N GLU A 132 1.92 7.29 5.05
CA GLU A 132 1.78 7.60 6.48
C GLU A 132 2.98 7.07 7.29
N VAL A 133 3.43 5.84 7.01
CA VAL A 133 4.62 5.24 7.63
C VAL A 133 5.88 6.05 7.31
N LEU A 134 6.09 6.45 6.05
CA LEU A 134 7.23 7.27 5.63
C LEU A 134 7.22 8.66 6.31
N ALA A 135 6.04 9.29 6.36
CA ALA A 135 5.89 10.60 7.00
C ALA A 135 6.05 10.56 8.54
N GLY A 136 5.79 9.41 9.17
CA GLY A 136 6.00 9.18 10.60
C GLY A 136 7.47 9.00 10.98
N GLY A 137 8.25 8.32 10.15
CA GLY A 137 9.67 8.10 10.35
C GLY A 137 10.04 7.15 11.50
N ASP A 138 9.06 6.44 12.09
CA ASP A 138 9.26 5.61 13.28
C ASP A 138 10.01 4.29 13.00
N VAL A 139 10.00 3.83 11.75
CA VAL A 139 10.62 2.57 11.33
C VAL A 139 11.60 2.82 10.19
N PRO A 140 12.83 2.28 10.25
CA PRO A 140 13.79 2.40 9.16
C PRO A 140 13.31 1.67 7.90
N ILE A 141 12.99 2.43 6.85
CA ILE A 141 12.60 1.93 5.54
C ILE A 141 13.78 2.12 4.58
N GLY A 142 14.19 1.04 3.90
CA GLY A 142 15.31 1.08 2.94
C GLY A 142 14.85 1.41 1.52
N THR A 143 13.66 0.95 1.16
CA THR A 143 13.07 1.17 -0.17
C THR A 143 11.56 1.10 -0.11
N ALA A 144 10.89 1.90 -0.92
CA ALA A 144 9.43 1.94 -0.99
C ALA A 144 8.94 1.83 -2.44
N ALA A 145 7.77 1.20 -2.62
CA ALA A 145 7.06 1.19 -3.88
C ALA A 145 5.57 1.43 -3.67
N LEU A 146 4.95 2.10 -4.61
CA LEU A 146 3.53 2.44 -4.61
C LEU A 146 2.91 2.04 -5.95
N VAL A 147 1.69 1.54 -5.94
CA VAL A 147 0.93 1.22 -7.16
C VAL A 147 -0.41 1.92 -7.13
N ASN A 148 -0.66 2.79 -8.11
CA ASN A 148 -1.88 3.61 -8.20
C ASN A 148 -2.24 4.24 -6.83
N PRO A 149 -1.31 4.94 -6.14
CA PRO A 149 -1.46 5.28 -4.74
C PRO A 149 -2.52 6.35 -4.48
N ALA A 150 -3.20 6.24 -3.35
CA ALA A 150 -4.01 7.31 -2.77
C ALA A 150 -3.09 8.33 -2.07
N VAL A 151 -2.51 9.24 -2.84
CA VAL A 151 -1.53 10.22 -2.35
C VAL A 151 -2.18 11.35 -1.55
N ARG A 152 -3.39 11.78 -1.94
CA ARG A 152 -4.20 12.74 -1.20
C ARG A 152 -5.54 12.11 -0.86
N LEU A 153 -5.88 12.01 0.41
CA LEU A 153 -7.19 11.46 0.78
C LEU A 153 -8.36 12.28 0.23
N ARG A 154 -8.15 13.56 -0.05
CA ARG A 154 -9.12 14.43 -0.74
C ARG A 154 -9.55 13.85 -2.09
N SER A 155 -8.61 13.30 -2.85
CA SER A 155 -8.85 12.71 -4.18
C SER A 155 -9.59 11.37 -4.10
N VAL A 156 -9.57 10.69 -2.94
CA VAL A 156 -10.28 9.41 -2.71
C VAL A 156 -11.76 9.60 -2.41
N VAL A 157 -12.12 10.70 -1.74
CA VAL A 157 -13.50 10.95 -1.27
C VAL A 157 -14.56 10.81 -2.37
N PRO A 158 -14.37 11.31 -3.62
CA PRO A 158 -15.34 11.17 -4.69
C PRO A 158 -15.66 9.72 -5.08
N TYR A 159 -14.74 8.79 -4.82
CA TYR A 159 -14.89 7.35 -5.15
C TYR A 159 -15.51 6.55 -4.00
N VAL A 160 -15.33 7.00 -2.76
CA VAL A 160 -15.92 6.36 -1.57
C VAL A 160 -17.29 6.94 -1.23
N ALA A 161 -17.50 8.23 -1.41
CA ALA A 161 -18.77 8.89 -1.08
C ALA A 161 -20.00 8.27 -1.77
N PRO A 162 -19.95 7.80 -3.04
CA PRO A 162 -21.09 7.14 -3.68
C PRO A 162 -21.54 5.87 -2.95
N MET A 163 -20.69 5.19 -2.17
CA MET A 163 -21.10 4.06 -1.33
C MET A 163 -22.16 4.47 -0.30
N SER A 164 -22.21 5.76 0.08
CA SER A 164 -23.24 6.30 0.98
C SER A 164 -24.57 6.62 0.29
N GLY A 165 -24.60 6.63 -1.05
CA GLY A 165 -25.77 7.03 -1.84
C GLY A 165 -26.00 8.55 -1.91
N THR A 166 -25.13 9.36 -1.29
CA THR A 166 -25.23 10.84 -1.28
C THR A 166 -23.85 11.47 -1.48
N PRO A 167 -23.77 12.66 -2.11
CA PRO A 167 -22.52 13.41 -2.19
C PRO A 167 -21.97 13.73 -0.79
N TYR A 168 -20.64 13.68 -0.65
CA TYR A 168 -20.00 14.03 0.61
C TYR A 168 -20.18 15.52 0.96
N VAL A 169 -20.60 15.80 2.20
CA VAL A 169 -20.77 17.17 2.69
C VAL A 169 -19.47 17.64 3.31
N TRP A 170 -18.79 18.55 2.64
CA TRP A 170 -17.54 19.13 3.09
C TRP A 170 -17.75 20.14 4.23
N THR A 171 -17.25 19.82 5.41
CA THR A 171 -17.18 20.76 6.55
C THR A 171 -15.76 21.35 6.67
N PRO A 172 -15.58 22.51 7.36
CA PRO A 172 -14.25 23.04 7.63
C PRO A 172 -13.32 22.04 8.34
N GLU A 173 -13.89 21.17 9.17
CA GLU A 173 -13.15 20.12 9.87
C GLU A 173 -12.72 19.01 8.89
N ALA A 174 -13.61 18.54 8.01
CA ALA A 174 -13.27 17.54 7.00
C ALA A 174 -12.18 18.04 6.04
N HIS A 175 -12.24 19.32 5.66
CA HIS A 175 -11.17 19.95 4.86
C HIS A 175 -9.83 19.87 5.56
N ARG A 176 -9.74 20.27 6.84
CA ARG A 176 -8.49 20.19 7.61
C ARG A 176 -7.96 18.77 7.71
N ILE A 177 -8.84 17.80 7.99
CA ILE A 177 -8.45 16.40 8.13
C ILE A 177 -7.86 15.84 6.84
N VAL A 178 -8.46 16.10 5.67
CA VAL A 178 -7.89 15.62 4.39
C VAL A 178 -6.65 16.41 3.99
N ASP A 179 -6.50 17.67 4.39
CA ASP A 179 -5.29 18.45 4.17
C ASP A 179 -4.13 17.93 5.05
N ASP A 180 -4.41 17.45 6.27
CA ASP A 180 -3.44 16.74 7.12
C ASP A 180 -2.98 15.39 6.51
N HIS A 181 -3.70 14.87 5.50
CA HIS A 181 -3.36 13.66 4.75
C HIS A 181 -3.07 13.98 3.26
N ASP A 182 -2.51 15.16 2.99
CA ASP A 182 -1.84 15.48 1.73
C ASP A 182 -0.36 15.09 1.84
N TYR A 183 -0.03 13.90 1.34
CA TYR A 183 1.32 13.37 1.44
C TYR A 183 2.31 14.06 0.51
N VAL A 184 1.86 14.77 -0.52
CA VAL A 184 2.74 15.65 -1.30
C VAL A 184 3.32 16.75 -0.40
N ALA A 185 2.46 17.40 0.39
CA ALA A 185 2.90 18.44 1.32
C ALA A 185 3.71 17.88 2.51
N ARG A 186 3.31 16.69 3.00
CA ARG A 186 3.96 16.07 4.18
C ARG A 186 5.35 15.51 3.89
N LEU A 187 5.63 15.12 2.66
CA LEU A 187 6.92 14.55 2.25
C LEU A 187 7.80 15.54 1.46
N ASP A 188 7.33 16.77 1.23
CA ASP A 188 8.15 17.80 0.59
C ASP A 188 9.32 18.21 1.50
N GLY A 189 10.55 17.95 1.05
CA GLY A 189 11.76 18.20 1.82
C GLY A 189 12.05 17.22 2.96
N VAL A 190 11.27 16.14 3.09
CA VAL A 190 11.56 15.04 4.01
C VAL A 190 12.52 14.05 3.37
N GLU A 191 13.51 13.59 4.12
CA GLU A 191 14.40 12.53 3.66
C GLU A 191 13.61 11.22 3.52
N CYS A 192 13.42 10.79 2.29
CA CYS A 192 12.72 9.56 1.93
C CYS A 192 13.72 8.48 1.49
N PRO A 193 13.39 7.19 1.63
CA PRO A 193 14.14 6.13 0.97
C PRO A 193 13.97 6.20 -0.55
N SER A 194 14.71 5.37 -1.28
CA SER A 194 14.42 5.13 -2.70
C SER A 194 12.94 4.81 -2.90
N LEU A 195 12.28 5.53 -3.82
CA LEU A 195 10.83 5.46 -4.02
C LEU A 195 10.48 5.20 -5.48
N LEU A 196 9.70 4.15 -5.72
CA LEU A 196 9.04 3.88 -6.99
C LEU A 196 7.54 4.16 -6.89
N VAL A 197 7.00 4.93 -7.81
CA VAL A 197 5.55 5.10 -7.99
C VAL A 197 5.15 4.52 -9.35
N VAL A 198 4.41 3.42 -9.35
CA VAL A 198 3.78 2.84 -10.54
C VAL A 198 2.41 3.48 -10.71
N SER A 199 2.15 4.08 -11.86
CA SER A 199 0.90 4.77 -12.17
C SER A 199 0.30 4.23 -13.46
N GLY A 200 -0.92 3.73 -13.39
CA GLY A 200 -1.66 3.24 -14.56
C GLY A 200 -2.10 4.39 -15.46
N GLU A 201 -1.92 4.25 -16.78
CA GLU A 201 -2.36 5.27 -17.74
C GLU A 201 -3.88 5.37 -17.84
N GLU A 202 -4.60 4.29 -17.49
CA GLU A 202 -6.07 4.22 -17.43
C GLU A 202 -6.63 4.44 -16.00
N ASP A 203 -5.77 4.80 -15.02
CA ASP A 203 -6.22 5.18 -13.68
C ASP A 203 -6.94 6.52 -13.68
N HIS A 204 -7.64 6.85 -12.61
CA HIS A 204 -8.32 8.12 -12.41
C HIS A 204 -7.35 9.31 -12.55
N ALA A 205 -7.78 10.35 -13.25
CA ALA A 205 -6.92 11.49 -13.57
C ALA A 205 -6.33 12.19 -12.33
N GLU A 206 -7.10 12.22 -11.24
CA GLU A 206 -6.68 12.78 -9.95
C GLU A 206 -5.54 11.96 -9.35
N PHE A 207 -5.66 10.63 -9.33
CA PHE A 207 -4.62 9.74 -8.78
C PHE A 207 -3.32 9.85 -9.58
N ARG A 208 -3.42 9.90 -10.92
CA ARG A 208 -2.25 10.06 -11.80
C ARG A 208 -1.52 11.40 -11.56
N ARG A 209 -2.29 12.48 -11.39
CA ARG A 209 -1.74 13.81 -11.08
C ARG A 209 -1.07 13.82 -9.72
N ASP A 210 -1.75 13.29 -8.71
CA ASP A 210 -1.24 13.25 -7.35
C ASP A 210 0.03 12.39 -7.25
N ALA A 211 0.12 11.30 -8.01
CA ALA A 211 1.32 10.47 -8.12
C ALA A 211 2.51 11.24 -8.72
N ALA A 212 2.28 12.01 -9.78
CA ALA A 212 3.32 12.85 -10.39
C ALA A 212 3.76 13.98 -9.43
N ASP A 213 2.81 14.66 -8.78
CA ASP A 213 3.10 15.71 -7.78
C ASP A 213 3.94 15.15 -6.62
N LEU A 214 3.64 13.94 -6.15
CA LEU A 214 4.39 13.26 -5.08
C LEU A 214 5.84 13.00 -5.50
N VAL A 215 6.04 12.42 -6.68
CA VAL A 215 7.38 12.12 -7.21
C VAL A 215 8.19 13.41 -7.34
N ASP A 216 7.60 14.49 -7.84
CA ASP A 216 8.27 15.78 -7.97
C ASP A 216 8.61 16.40 -6.61
N ALA A 217 7.73 16.27 -5.61
CA ALA A 217 7.98 16.77 -4.25
C ALA A 217 9.12 16.02 -3.58
N VAL A 218 9.10 14.68 -3.61
CA VAL A 218 10.13 13.84 -2.99
C VAL A 218 11.48 14.02 -3.70
N ARG A 219 11.52 14.10 -5.03
CA ARG A 219 12.75 14.37 -5.80
C ARG A 219 13.47 15.65 -5.38
N ARG A 220 12.72 16.70 -5.06
CA ARG A 220 13.33 17.98 -4.64
C ARG A 220 14.13 17.87 -3.36
N GLY A 221 13.73 16.99 -2.46
CA GLY A 221 14.40 16.77 -1.16
C GLY A 221 15.37 15.60 -1.14
N HIS A 222 15.35 14.73 -2.14
CA HIS A 222 16.15 13.51 -2.15
C HIS A 222 17.59 13.77 -2.60
N PRO A 223 18.63 13.25 -1.87
CA PRO A 223 20.03 13.44 -2.22
C PRO A 223 20.39 12.84 -3.59
N GLU A 224 19.69 11.77 -3.97
CA GLU A 224 19.83 11.10 -5.27
C GLU A 224 18.46 11.14 -6.00
N PRO A 225 18.14 12.20 -6.77
CA PRO A 225 16.82 12.34 -7.40
C PRO A 225 16.41 11.18 -8.30
N ASP A 226 17.37 10.49 -8.91
CA ASP A 226 17.13 9.31 -9.77
C ASP A 226 16.69 8.05 -8.98
N ALA A 227 16.87 8.06 -7.66
CA ALA A 227 16.33 7.04 -6.77
C ALA A 227 14.82 7.21 -6.51
N VAL A 228 14.19 8.28 -7.04
CA VAL A 228 12.75 8.51 -6.99
C VAL A 228 12.19 8.43 -8.39
N ARG A 229 11.40 7.40 -8.69
CA ARG A 229 10.95 7.06 -10.05
C ARG A 229 9.43 7.07 -10.18
N LEU A 230 8.92 7.59 -11.30
CA LEU A 230 7.55 7.39 -11.77
C LEU A 230 7.58 6.41 -12.94
N ALA A 231 6.84 5.32 -12.85
CA ALA A 231 6.71 4.31 -13.89
C ALA A 231 5.26 4.28 -14.41
N PRO A 232 4.95 4.90 -15.54
CA PRO A 232 3.65 4.77 -16.17
C PRO A 232 3.49 3.36 -16.77
N VAL A 233 2.29 2.78 -16.62
CA VAL A 233 1.98 1.45 -17.16
C VAL A 233 0.78 1.55 -18.10
N PRO A 234 0.97 1.27 -19.41
CA PRO A 234 -0.11 1.26 -20.38
C PRO A 234 -1.22 0.25 -20.00
N ASP A 235 -2.45 0.58 -20.36
CA ASP A 235 -3.66 -0.24 -20.15
C ASP A 235 -3.95 -0.61 -18.67
N LEU A 236 -3.18 -0.12 -17.72
CA LEU A 236 -3.41 -0.33 -16.30
C LEU A 236 -4.46 0.68 -15.81
N ALA A 237 -5.63 0.16 -15.46
CA ALA A 237 -6.66 0.87 -14.71
C ALA A 237 -6.35 0.86 -13.21
N HIS A 238 -7.24 1.42 -12.36
CA HIS A 238 -7.03 1.46 -10.91
C HIS A 238 -6.84 0.06 -10.29
N PRO A 239 -7.74 -0.94 -10.53
CA PRO A 239 -7.61 -2.26 -9.92
C PRO A 239 -6.56 -3.15 -10.62
N LEU A 240 -5.89 -4.00 -9.83
CA LEU A 240 -4.92 -4.99 -10.30
C LEU A 240 -5.54 -6.37 -10.57
N ALA A 241 -6.76 -6.61 -10.11
CA ALA A 241 -7.47 -7.88 -10.26
C ALA A 241 -8.91 -7.63 -10.73
N ASP A 242 -9.58 -8.71 -11.11
CA ASP A 242 -11.00 -8.65 -11.43
C ASP A 242 -11.85 -8.61 -10.14
N GLU A 243 -13.05 -8.03 -10.21
CA GLU A 243 -14.02 -8.07 -9.12
C GLU A 243 -14.45 -9.55 -8.82
N SER A 244 -14.69 -9.96 -7.60
CA SER A 244 -14.71 -9.16 -6.37
C SER A 244 -13.33 -8.89 -5.75
N GLY A 245 -12.25 -9.54 -6.21
CA GLY A 245 -10.90 -9.37 -5.67
C GLY A 245 -10.69 -9.86 -4.23
N MET A 246 -11.61 -10.68 -3.71
CA MET A 246 -11.54 -11.22 -2.34
C MET A 246 -10.65 -12.47 -2.27
N GLU A 247 -10.62 -13.27 -3.33
CA GLU A 247 -9.89 -14.52 -3.39
C GLU A 247 -8.68 -14.41 -4.33
N PRO A 248 -7.62 -15.20 -4.08
CA PRO A 248 -6.50 -15.31 -5.01
C PRO A 248 -6.97 -15.73 -6.41
N ALA A 249 -6.52 -14.99 -7.42
CA ALA A 249 -6.86 -15.24 -8.82
C ALA A 249 -5.62 -15.19 -9.71
N PRO A 250 -5.66 -15.75 -10.92
CA PRO A 250 -4.57 -15.61 -11.89
C PRO A 250 -4.28 -14.13 -12.19
N GLN A 251 -3.00 -13.79 -12.29
CA GLN A 251 -2.60 -12.41 -12.61
C GLN A 251 -3.17 -11.95 -13.96
N ARG A 252 -3.72 -10.75 -14.01
CA ARG A 252 -4.02 -10.01 -15.24
C ARG A 252 -2.71 -9.65 -15.97
N ALA A 253 -2.79 -9.37 -17.26
CA ALA A 253 -1.61 -8.96 -18.04
C ALA A 253 -0.94 -7.69 -17.46
N THR A 254 -1.76 -6.70 -17.08
CA THR A 254 -1.32 -5.46 -16.44
C THR A 254 -0.70 -5.70 -15.07
N ALA A 255 -1.29 -6.57 -14.24
CA ALA A 255 -0.71 -6.96 -12.95
C ALA A 255 0.65 -7.66 -13.11
N ARG A 256 0.83 -8.50 -14.14
CA ARG A 256 2.16 -9.09 -14.45
C ARG A 256 3.19 -8.04 -14.85
N ALA A 257 2.80 -7.02 -15.60
CA ALA A 257 3.69 -5.91 -15.95
C ALA A 257 4.13 -5.15 -14.69
N VAL A 258 3.18 -4.83 -13.81
CA VAL A 258 3.47 -4.19 -12.50
C VAL A 258 4.37 -5.07 -11.65
N ASP A 259 4.08 -6.38 -11.53
CA ASP A 259 4.87 -7.35 -10.77
C ASP A 259 6.33 -7.42 -11.26
N SER A 260 6.55 -7.36 -12.58
CA SER A 260 7.88 -7.33 -13.17
C SER A 260 8.65 -6.06 -12.81
N ILE A 261 8.01 -4.89 -12.89
CA ILE A 261 8.58 -3.59 -12.51
C ILE A 261 8.96 -3.58 -11.03
N LEU A 262 8.06 -4.05 -10.15
CA LEU A 262 8.31 -4.14 -8.72
C LEU A 262 9.44 -5.14 -8.38
N THR A 263 9.48 -6.26 -9.10
CA THR A 263 10.53 -7.28 -8.92
C THR A 263 11.90 -6.69 -9.26
N GLU A 264 12.03 -5.98 -10.38
CA GLU A 264 13.27 -5.30 -10.77
C GLU A 264 13.67 -4.26 -9.73
N TRP A 265 12.73 -3.40 -9.33
CA TRP A 265 12.93 -2.36 -8.33
C TRP A 265 13.49 -2.89 -7.02
N PHE A 266 12.82 -3.89 -6.42
CA PHE A 266 13.26 -4.43 -5.13
C PHE A 266 14.55 -5.23 -5.23
N ARG A 267 14.88 -5.83 -6.39
CA ARG A 267 16.19 -6.45 -6.61
C ARG A 267 17.32 -5.43 -6.70
N GLU A 268 17.05 -4.23 -7.21
CA GLU A 268 18.02 -3.14 -7.32
C GLU A 268 18.25 -2.43 -5.98
N THR A 269 17.19 -2.21 -5.20
CA THR A 269 17.20 -1.24 -4.09
C THR A 269 17.14 -1.86 -2.71
N LEU A 270 16.66 -3.12 -2.59
CA LEU A 270 16.59 -3.79 -1.30
C LEU A 270 17.99 -4.27 -0.90
N ALA A 271 18.52 -3.72 0.19
CA ALA A 271 19.78 -4.19 0.75
C ALA A 271 19.64 -5.65 1.23
N VAL A 272 20.55 -6.51 0.80
CA VAL A 272 20.62 -7.93 1.18
C VAL A 272 21.70 -8.14 2.23
#